data_7aa15a0b0d7218b9b0fb62c85a6c9c3d
#
_entry.id   7aa15a0b0d7218b9b0fb62c85a6c9c3d
#
_cell.length_a   1.000
_cell.length_b   1.000
_cell.length_c   1.000
_cell.angle_alpha   90.00
_cell.angle_beta   90.00
_cell.angle_gamma   90.00
#
_symmetry.space_group_name_H-M   'P 1'
#
loop_
_entity.id
_entity.type
_entity.pdbx_description
1 polymer ?
#
loop_
_entity_poly.entity_id
_entity_poly.type
_entity_poly.pdbx_seq_one_letter_code
_entity_poly.pdbx_strand_id
1 'polypeptide(L)' 'MPRCFFTIHGQDRVADDPEGTYLPDEAAALSYTEYTIRELRKKSGYNDLALMMFVEDEARQTILALPFFPGC' A
#
# COMPACT_ATOMS: atom_id res chain seq x y z
N MET A 1 15.94 3.94 10.93
CA MET A 1 14.72 4.24 10.16
C MET A 1 14.15 2.99 9.58
N PRO A 2 12.92 2.67 9.88
CA PRO A 2 12.33 1.47 9.29
C PRO A 2 12.05 1.68 7.81
N ARG A 3 12.28 0.64 7.06
CA ARG A 3 11.93 0.60 5.65
C ARG A 3 10.58 -0.11 5.54
N CYS A 4 9.67 0.50 4.81
CA CYS A 4 8.36 -0.09 4.58
C CYS A 4 8.27 -0.59 3.16
N PHE A 5 7.68 -1.76 2.98
CA PHE A 5 7.49 -2.36 1.67
C PHE A 5 6.01 -2.39 1.35
N PHE A 6 5.65 -1.95 0.16
CA PHE A 6 4.26 -1.82 -0.23
C PHE A 6 3.91 -2.89 -1.24
N THR A 7 2.84 -3.64 -0.97
CA THR A 7 2.37 -4.70 -1.85
C THR A 7 0.92 -4.45 -2.18
N ILE A 8 0.56 -4.54 -3.45
CA ILE A 8 -0.81 -4.33 -3.91
C ILE A 8 -1.37 -5.68 -4.32
N HIS A 9 -2.50 -6.04 -3.75
CA HIS A 9 -3.21 -7.28 -4.09
C HIS A 9 -4.59 -6.96 -4.62
N GLY A 10 -4.99 -7.64 -5.69
CA GLY A 10 -6.33 -7.55 -6.26
C GLY A 10 -6.76 -8.93 -6.75
N GLN A 11 -7.85 -9.00 -7.52
CA GLN A 11 -8.33 -10.29 -8.00
C GLN A 11 -7.31 -10.99 -8.90
N ASP A 12 -6.73 -10.24 -9.82
CA ASP A 12 -5.79 -10.81 -10.79
C ASP A 12 -4.46 -10.10 -10.78
N ARG A 13 -4.14 -9.41 -9.67
CA ARG A 13 -2.95 -8.57 -9.62
C ARG A 13 -2.23 -8.72 -8.30
N VAL A 14 -0.91 -8.85 -8.42
CA VAL A 14 -0.02 -8.69 -7.27
C VAL A 14 1.14 -7.82 -7.74
N ALA A 15 1.36 -6.70 -7.08
CA ALA A 15 2.49 -5.83 -7.36
C ALA A 15 3.27 -5.66 -6.08
N ASP A 16 4.59 -5.73 -6.19
CA ASP A 16 5.48 -5.67 -5.03
C ASP A 16 6.46 -4.52 -5.21
N ASP A 17 6.89 -3.97 -4.08
CA ASP A 17 7.89 -2.91 -4.04
C ASP A 17 9.14 -3.47 -3.38
N PRO A 18 10.09 -3.99 -4.18
CA PRO A 18 11.26 -4.65 -3.60
C PRO A 18 12.25 -3.70 -2.93
N GLU A 19 12.21 -2.42 -3.26
CA GLU A 19 13.16 -1.45 -2.71
C GLU A 19 12.67 -0.85 -1.40
N GLY A 20 11.37 -0.68 -1.26
CA GLY A 20 10.80 -0.10 -0.07
C GLY A 20 11.00 1.41 0.03
N THR A 21 10.47 1.98 1.08
CA THR A 21 10.53 3.42 1.35
C THR A 21 10.81 3.61 2.83
N TYR A 22 11.74 4.51 3.14
CA TYR A 22 12.08 4.81 4.52
C TYR A 22 11.08 5.82 5.09
N LEU A 23 10.42 5.43 6.18
CA LEU A 23 9.41 6.27 6.83
C LEU A 23 9.70 6.28 8.34
N PRO A 24 9.52 7.42 9.00
CA PRO A 24 9.94 7.54 10.40
C PRO A 24 9.08 6.76 11.39
N ASP A 25 7.78 6.60 11.10
CA ASP A 25 6.89 5.91 12.03
C ASP A 25 5.64 5.44 11.29
N GLU A 26 4.72 4.79 12.03
CA GLU A 26 3.50 4.27 11.44
C GLU A 26 2.57 5.37 10.94
N ALA A 27 2.55 6.51 11.61
CA ALA A 27 1.70 7.63 11.16
C ALA A 27 2.16 8.12 9.79
N ALA A 28 3.48 8.23 9.59
CA ALA A 28 4.02 8.60 8.29
C ALA A 28 3.72 7.53 7.25
N ALA A 29 3.81 6.26 7.65
CA ALA A 29 3.48 5.16 6.74
C ALA A 29 2.03 5.21 6.30
N LEU A 30 1.12 5.49 7.23
CA LEU A 30 -0.30 5.60 6.93
C LEU A 30 -0.56 6.76 5.96
N SER A 31 0.00 7.93 6.24
CA SER A 31 -0.19 9.10 5.37
C SER A 31 0.36 8.85 3.98
N TYR A 32 1.54 8.24 3.89
CA TYR A 32 2.15 7.92 2.61
C TYR A 32 1.30 6.92 1.83
N THR A 33 0.78 5.91 2.54
CA THR A 33 -0.05 4.88 1.92
C THR A 33 -1.34 5.48 1.36
N GLU A 34 -1.99 6.33 2.14
CA GLU A 34 -3.22 6.99 1.70
C GLU A 34 -2.97 7.87 0.47
N TYR A 35 -1.87 8.61 0.49
CA TYR A 35 -1.50 9.45 -0.64
C TYR A 35 -1.24 8.59 -1.88
N THR A 36 -0.50 7.51 -1.72
CA THR A 36 -0.15 6.62 -2.83
C THR A 36 -1.39 5.99 -3.44
N ILE A 37 -2.30 5.51 -2.59
CA ILE A 37 -3.55 4.93 -3.07
C ILE A 37 -4.35 5.97 -3.87
N ARG A 38 -4.44 7.18 -3.36
CA ARG A 38 -5.17 8.25 -4.03
C ARG A 38 -4.60 8.53 -5.41
N GLU A 39 -3.27 8.58 -5.51
CA GLU A 39 -2.62 8.84 -6.77
C GLU A 39 -2.80 7.69 -7.76
N LEU A 40 -2.71 6.46 -7.28
CA LEU A 40 -2.88 5.30 -8.13
C LEU A 40 -4.32 5.17 -8.66
N ARG A 41 -5.29 5.55 -7.86
CA ARG A 41 -6.70 5.49 -8.28
C ARG A 41 -6.99 6.38 -9.47
N LYS A 42 -6.16 7.39 -9.70
CA LYS A 42 -6.34 8.29 -10.84
C LYS A 42 -5.83 7.66 -12.13
N LYS A 43 -5.07 6.58 -12.03
CA LYS A 43 -4.50 5.91 -13.20
C LYS A 43 -5.43 4.80 -13.66
N SER A 44 -5.42 4.55 -14.97
CA SER A 44 -6.19 3.43 -15.49
C SER A 44 -5.56 2.12 -15.02
N GLY A 45 -6.40 1.10 -14.81
CA GLY A 45 -5.93 -0.19 -14.34
C GLY A 45 -6.01 -0.37 -12.83
N TYR A 46 -6.36 0.67 -12.09
CA TYR A 46 -6.48 0.60 -10.63
C TYR A 46 -7.92 0.86 -10.19
N ASN A 47 -8.86 0.21 -10.88
CA ASN A 47 -10.28 0.37 -10.57
C ASN A 47 -10.94 -0.91 -10.07
N ASP A 48 -10.14 -1.93 -9.74
CA ASP A 48 -10.63 -3.16 -9.16
C ASP A 48 -11.01 -2.92 -7.69
N LEU A 49 -12.26 -3.22 -7.35
CA LEU A 49 -12.75 -3.00 -5.98
C LEU A 49 -12.10 -3.92 -4.96
N ALA A 50 -11.45 -4.98 -5.40
CA ALA A 50 -10.74 -5.89 -4.52
C ALA A 50 -9.33 -5.45 -4.18
N LEU A 51 -8.86 -4.33 -4.76
CA LEU A 51 -7.50 -3.87 -4.52
C LEU A 51 -7.26 -3.50 -3.06
N MET A 52 -6.16 -4.01 -2.53
CA MET A 52 -5.72 -3.73 -1.17
C MET A 52 -4.24 -3.37 -1.21
N MET A 53 -3.85 -2.39 -0.39
CA MET A 53 -2.45 -2.06 -0.20
C MET A 53 -2.01 -2.60 1.15
N PHE A 54 -1.00 -3.46 1.15
CA PHE A 54 -0.41 -3.99 2.37
C PHE A 54 0.94 -3.34 2.58
N VAL A 55 1.18 -2.88 3.79
CA VAL A 55 2.46 -2.27 4.15
C VAL A 55 3.16 -3.20 5.13
N GLU A 56 4.37 -3.60 4.78
CA GLU A 56 5.16 -4.53 5.58
C GLU A 56 6.40 -3.83 6.11
N ASP A 57 6.87 -4.25 7.28
CA ASP A 57 8.12 -3.73 7.84
C ASP A 57 9.32 -4.51 7.29
N GLU A 58 10.51 -4.23 7.82
CA GLU A 58 11.73 -4.89 7.36
C GLU A 58 11.74 -6.38 7.65
N ALA A 59 10.96 -6.83 8.64
CA ALA A 59 10.81 -8.25 8.93
C ALA A 59 9.71 -8.90 8.09
N ARG A 60 9.15 -8.15 7.14
CA ARG A 60 8.08 -8.61 6.26
C ARG A 60 6.79 -8.91 7.01
N GLN A 61 6.59 -8.25 8.13
CA GLN A 61 5.33 -8.34 8.87
C GLN A 61 4.42 -7.20 8.43
N THR A 62 3.16 -7.54 8.17
CA THR A 62 2.18 -6.54 7.75
C THR A 62 1.84 -5.63 8.93
N ILE A 63 2.08 -4.34 8.77
CA ILE A 63 1.77 -3.35 9.80
C ILE A 63 0.54 -2.53 9.45
N LEU A 64 0.19 -2.45 8.18
CA LEU A 64 -1.01 -1.73 7.71
C LEU A 64 -1.61 -2.46 6.54
N ALA A 65 -2.93 -2.38 6.42
CA ALA A 65 -3.64 -2.90 5.26
C ALA A 65 -4.80 -1.95 4.98
N LEU A 66 -4.81 -1.37 3.78
CA LEU A 66 -5.80 -0.37 3.41
C LEU A 66 -6.44 -0.73 2.08
N PRO A 67 -7.78 -0.64 1.98
CA PRO A 67 -8.45 -0.85 0.69
C PRO A 67 -8.25 0.38 -0.20
N PHE A 68 -8.18 0.14 -1.52
CA PHE A 68 -8.15 1.24 -2.48
C PHE A 68 -9.51 1.95 -2.51
N PHE A 69 -10.59 1.20 -2.33
CA PHE A 69 -11.94 1.72 -2.34
C PHE A 69 -12.61 1.33 -1.03
N PRO A 70 -12.48 2.18 0.00
CA PRO A 70 -13.13 1.86 1.29
C PRO A 70 -14.62 1.68 1.07
N GLY A 71 -15.15 0.58 1.56
CA GLY A 71 -16.56 0.30 1.45
C GLY A 71 -17.38 1.29 2.25
N CYS A 72 -18.62 1.48 1.89
CA CYS A 72 -19.52 2.32 2.66
C CYS A 72 -20.45 1.50 3.48
#